data_b9bd392f4481c2298194178bf049b4a2
#
_entry.id   b9bd392f4481c2298194178bf049b4a2
#
_cell.length_a   1.000
_cell.length_b   1.000
_cell.length_c   1.000
_cell.angle_alpha   90.00
_cell.angle_beta   90.00
_cell.angle_gamma   90.00
#
_symmetry.space_group_name_H-M   'P 1'
#
loop_
_entity.id
_entity.type
_entity.pdbx_description
1 polymer ?
#
loop_
_entity_poly.entity_id
_entity_poly.type
_entity_poly.pdbx_seq_one_letter_code
_entity_poly.pdbx_strand_id
1 'polypeptide(L)'
;MLYLRGLDYKSMEISWLGHSCFRIRGSQVTVITDPYSPDMGYSLGKPKARIVTVSHQHPGHSYVQGVGGEPRLITGPGEYEIGGVLIIGLATFHDAENGSQRGKNTVYLMEIDEVSLCHLGDLGHMLTAEQMEELGNVDILLVPVGGVSTIGAPVAAELARQLEPKVVIPMHYRTEALSWELEPVEKFLKEMGGEQVTPQAKLSFNRSNLPLSTQVYLLDY
;
A
#
# COMPACT_ATOMS: atom_id res chain seq x y z
N MET A 1 -28.60 -17.39 30.49
CA MET A 1 -27.16 -17.11 30.45
C MET A 1 -26.71 -17.34 29.01
N LEU A 2 -26.78 -16.26 28.18
CA LEU A 2 -26.36 -16.30 26.78
C LEU A 2 -24.83 -16.24 26.77
N TYR A 3 -24.21 -17.30 26.32
CA TYR A 3 -22.80 -17.30 25.94
C TYR A 3 -22.65 -16.43 24.69
N LEU A 4 -22.15 -15.23 24.85
CA LEU A 4 -21.52 -14.50 23.75
C LEU A 4 -20.30 -15.34 23.33
N ARG A 5 -20.45 -16.16 22.29
CA ARG A 5 -19.31 -16.68 21.55
C ARG A 5 -18.53 -15.45 21.10
N GLY A 6 -17.29 -15.32 21.57
CA GLY A 6 -16.39 -14.28 21.08
C GLY A 6 -16.40 -14.32 19.55
N LEU A 7 -16.70 -13.20 18.93
CA LEU A 7 -16.51 -13.04 17.51
C LEU A 7 -15.01 -13.16 17.26
N ASP A 8 -14.56 -14.30 16.72
CA ASP A 8 -13.20 -14.45 16.21
C ASP A 8 -13.07 -13.52 14.99
N TYR A 9 -12.71 -12.27 15.27
CA TYR A 9 -12.41 -11.31 14.19
C TYR A 9 -11.19 -11.82 13.44
N LYS A 10 -11.39 -12.11 12.16
CA LYS A 10 -10.30 -12.41 11.25
C LYS A 10 -9.37 -11.20 11.20
N SER A 11 -8.08 -11.42 11.32
CA SER A 11 -7.09 -10.34 11.31
C SER A 11 -6.28 -10.36 10.04
N MET A 12 -6.14 -9.20 9.42
CA MET A 12 -5.23 -8.96 8.31
C MET A 12 -3.84 -8.63 8.87
N GLU A 13 -2.81 -9.35 8.43
CA GLU A 13 -1.40 -9.08 8.76
C GLU A 13 -0.72 -8.38 7.58
N ILE A 14 0.00 -7.29 7.85
CA ILE A 14 0.73 -6.49 6.87
C ILE A 14 2.21 -6.54 7.21
N SER A 15 3.04 -6.94 6.25
CA SER A 15 4.50 -6.87 6.31
C SER A 15 5.04 -6.10 5.12
N TRP A 16 6.01 -5.23 5.34
CA TRP A 16 6.70 -4.54 4.27
C TRP A 16 7.86 -5.40 3.76
N LEU A 17 7.96 -5.57 2.46
CA LEU A 17 9.04 -6.33 1.83
C LEU A 17 10.10 -5.42 1.18
N GLY A 18 9.96 -4.10 1.37
CA GLY A 18 10.78 -3.06 0.78
C GLY A 18 10.08 -2.33 -0.37
N HIS A 19 10.54 -1.12 -0.65
CA HIS A 19 10.03 -0.23 -1.71
C HIS A 19 8.50 -0.02 -1.62
N SER A 20 7.74 -0.40 -2.64
CA SER A 20 6.26 -0.39 -2.64
C SER A 20 5.67 -1.80 -2.48
N CYS A 21 6.50 -2.78 -2.10
CA CYS A 21 6.07 -4.17 -1.99
C CYS A 21 5.63 -4.53 -0.57
N PHE A 22 4.40 -4.99 -0.44
CA PHE A 22 3.84 -5.48 0.81
C PHE A 22 3.33 -6.90 0.66
N ARG A 23 3.44 -7.66 1.74
CA ARG A 23 2.68 -8.89 1.92
C ARG A 23 1.50 -8.60 2.83
N ILE A 24 0.29 -8.76 2.31
CA ILE A 24 -0.96 -8.57 3.01
C ILE A 24 -1.62 -9.94 3.13
N ARG A 25 -1.69 -10.45 4.35
CA ARG A 25 -2.19 -11.79 4.64
C ARG A 25 -3.52 -11.70 5.38
N GLY A 26 -4.59 -12.02 4.69
CA GLY A 26 -5.91 -12.22 5.27
C GLY A 26 -6.13 -13.69 5.68
N SER A 27 -7.32 -13.98 6.17
CA SER A 27 -7.71 -15.32 6.64
C SER A 27 -7.73 -16.38 5.53
N GLN A 28 -8.03 -16.01 4.30
CA GLN A 28 -8.19 -16.92 3.16
C GLN A 28 -7.18 -16.67 2.03
N VAL A 29 -6.61 -15.48 1.98
CA VAL A 29 -5.84 -14.98 0.85
C VAL A 29 -4.58 -14.27 1.32
N THR A 30 -3.49 -14.43 0.57
CA THR A 30 -2.31 -13.57 0.64
C THR A 30 -2.20 -12.79 -0.65
N VAL A 31 -2.05 -11.47 -0.52
CA VAL A 31 -1.77 -10.53 -1.61
C VAL A 31 -0.32 -10.06 -1.49
N ILE A 32 0.37 -9.96 -2.64
CA ILE A 32 1.63 -9.23 -2.77
C ILE A 32 1.39 -8.03 -3.68
N THR A 33 1.77 -6.85 -3.23
CA THR A 33 1.72 -5.63 -4.04
C THR A 33 3.08 -5.35 -4.65
N ASP A 34 3.10 -4.85 -5.88
CA ASP A 34 4.27 -4.29 -6.57
C ASP A 34 5.61 -5.02 -6.30
N PRO A 35 5.75 -6.31 -6.66
CA PRO A 35 6.99 -7.03 -6.46
C PRO A 35 8.11 -6.46 -7.34
N TYR A 36 9.29 -6.28 -6.78
CA TYR A 36 10.46 -5.66 -7.39
C TYR A 36 11.51 -6.67 -7.82
N SER A 37 12.35 -6.28 -8.79
CA SER A 37 13.50 -7.07 -9.25
C SER A 37 14.62 -7.09 -8.20
N PRO A 38 15.50 -8.11 -8.21
CA PRO A 38 16.61 -8.22 -7.28
C PRO A 38 17.58 -7.03 -7.29
N ASP A 39 17.62 -6.27 -8.40
CA ASP A 39 18.50 -5.10 -8.57
C ASP A 39 18.12 -3.91 -7.69
N MET A 40 16.94 -3.95 -7.03
CA MET A 40 16.48 -2.91 -6.12
C MET A 40 17.23 -2.87 -4.79
N GLY A 41 18.07 -3.85 -4.49
CA GLY A 41 18.85 -3.92 -3.25
C GLY A 41 18.14 -4.60 -2.09
N TYR A 42 16.83 -4.83 -2.18
CA TYR A 42 16.08 -5.61 -1.20
C TYR A 42 16.04 -7.10 -1.55
N SER A 43 15.69 -7.94 -0.58
CA SER A 43 15.49 -9.37 -0.77
C SER A 43 14.01 -9.73 -0.72
N LEU A 44 13.40 -10.03 -1.87
CA LEU A 44 11.99 -10.42 -1.93
C LEU A 44 11.71 -11.81 -1.29
N GLY A 45 12.71 -12.71 -1.23
CA GLY A 45 12.60 -14.00 -0.55
C GLY A 45 11.59 -14.97 -1.17
N LYS A 46 11.10 -14.74 -2.38
CA LYS A 46 10.11 -15.56 -3.11
C LYS A 46 8.84 -15.88 -2.30
N PRO A 47 8.12 -14.87 -1.79
CA PRO A 47 6.91 -15.08 -1.00
C PRO A 47 5.86 -15.79 -1.85
N LYS A 48 5.03 -16.64 -1.21
CA LYS A 48 3.88 -17.25 -1.88
C LYS A 48 2.65 -16.35 -1.72
N ALA A 49 1.92 -16.14 -2.82
CA ALA A 49 0.68 -15.39 -2.83
C ALA A 49 -0.39 -16.04 -3.71
N ARG A 50 -1.64 -15.69 -3.49
CA ARG A 50 -2.76 -16.01 -4.37
C ARG A 50 -3.06 -14.88 -5.34
N ILE A 51 -2.72 -13.64 -4.97
CA ILE A 51 -2.94 -12.43 -5.78
C ILE A 51 -1.65 -11.63 -5.79
N VAL A 52 -1.31 -11.08 -6.95
CA VAL A 52 -0.30 -10.04 -7.13
C VAL A 52 -0.96 -8.86 -7.81
N THR A 53 -0.83 -7.67 -7.22
CA THR A 53 -1.22 -6.40 -7.87
C THR A 53 0.04 -5.70 -8.38
N VAL A 54 -0.06 -5.10 -9.55
CA VAL A 54 1.01 -4.31 -10.18
C VAL A 54 0.44 -2.96 -10.57
N SER A 55 0.92 -1.91 -9.92
CA SER A 55 0.45 -0.54 -10.15
C SER A 55 0.83 -0.02 -11.55
N HIS A 56 2.02 -0.36 -12.02
CA HIS A 56 2.53 -0.01 -13.35
C HIS A 56 3.70 -0.92 -13.76
N GLN A 57 4.03 -0.90 -15.05
CA GLN A 57 5.12 -1.72 -15.60
C GLN A 57 6.47 -1.04 -15.38
N HIS A 58 7.17 -1.45 -14.34
CA HIS A 58 8.52 -0.99 -14.00
C HIS A 58 9.27 -2.07 -13.22
N PRO A 59 10.61 -2.24 -13.37
CA PRO A 59 11.37 -3.26 -12.62
C PRO A 59 11.21 -3.20 -11.10
N GLY A 60 10.94 -2.02 -10.55
CA GLY A 60 10.66 -1.82 -9.12
C GLY A 60 9.26 -2.27 -8.67
N HIS A 61 8.35 -2.66 -9.59
CA HIS A 61 6.92 -2.87 -9.27
C HIS A 61 6.29 -4.09 -9.96
N SER A 62 6.95 -4.68 -10.96
CA SER A 62 6.32 -5.69 -11.84
C SER A 62 7.07 -7.02 -11.95
N TYR A 63 7.97 -7.33 -11.00
CA TYR A 63 8.74 -8.58 -10.99
C TYR A 63 7.93 -9.76 -10.45
N VAL A 64 6.86 -10.13 -11.15
CA VAL A 64 5.91 -11.17 -10.73
C VAL A 64 6.56 -12.55 -10.58
N GLN A 65 7.59 -12.87 -11.38
CA GLN A 65 8.34 -14.12 -11.29
C GLN A 65 9.09 -14.29 -9.95
N GLY A 66 9.26 -13.22 -9.20
CA GLY A 66 9.78 -13.25 -7.83
C GLY A 66 8.79 -13.78 -6.80
N VAL A 67 7.50 -13.93 -7.17
CA VAL A 67 6.43 -14.42 -6.29
C VAL A 67 6.10 -15.87 -6.64
N GLY A 68 6.01 -16.73 -5.63
CA GLY A 68 5.61 -18.12 -5.76
C GLY A 68 4.09 -18.32 -5.55
N GLY A 69 3.60 -19.56 -5.81
CA GLY A 69 2.21 -19.93 -5.55
C GLY A 69 1.25 -19.75 -6.73
N GLU A 70 1.76 -19.45 -7.92
CA GLU A 70 0.95 -19.24 -9.14
C GLU A 70 -0.17 -18.20 -8.95
N PRO A 71 0.19 -16.97 -8.56
CA PRO A 71 -0.79 -15.96 -8.21
C PRO A 71 -1.62 -15.52 -9.42
N ARG A 72 -2.86 -15.09 -9.15
CA ARG A 72 -3.63 -14.29 -10.10
C ARG A 72 -3.02 -12.90 -10.16
N LEU A 73 -2.63 -12.48 -11.35
CA LEU A 73 -2.04 -11.18 -11.61
C LEU A 73 -3.12 -10.15 -11.97
N ILE A 74 -3.07 -9.00 -11.31
CA ILE A 74 -3.92 -7.83 -11.58
C ILE A 74 -3.00 -6.68 -12.00
N THR A 75 -3.22 -6.14 -13.20
CA THR A 75 -2.35 -5.12 -13.83
C THR A 75 -3.18 -4.02 -14.47
N GLY A 76 -3.95 -3.29 -13.73
CA GLY A 76 -4.68 -2.16 -14.32
C GLY A 76 -6.00 -1.87 -13.64
N PRO A 77 -6.68 -0.79 -14.09
CA PRO A 77 -7.97 -0.38 -13.57
C PRO A 77 -9.06 -1.43 -13.82
N GLY A 78 -10.05 -1.47 -12.93
CA GLY A 78 -11.21 -2.35 -13.02
C GLY A 78 -11.60 -2.91 -11.67
N GLU A 79 -12.64 -3.72 -11.65
CA GLU A 79 -13.17 -4.40 -10.46
C GLU A 79 -12.88 -5.89 -10.55
N TYR A 80 -12.34 -6.45 -9.47
CA TYR A 80 -11.93 -7.85 -9.41
C TYR A 80 -12.43 -8.47 -8.10
N GLU A 81 -12.86 -9.73 -8.18
CA GLU A 81 -13.15 -10.55 -7.00
C GLU A 81 -12.37 -11.86 -7.09
N ILE A 82 -11.44 -12.07 -6.16
CA ILE A 82 -10.59 -13.27 -6.14
C ILE A 82 -10.50 -13.81 -4.72
N GLY A 83 -11.08 -15.00 -4.50
CA GLY A 83 -10.97 -15.68 -3.21
C GLY A 83 -11.57 -14.93 -2.03
N GLY A 84 -12.63 -14.16 -2.26
CA GLY A 84 -13.31 -13.35 -1.25
C GLY A 84 -12.62 -12.00 -0.97
N VAL A 85 -11.68 -11.59 -1.80
CA VAL A 85 -11.10 -10.24 -1.79
C VAL A 85 -11.69 -9.45 -2.94
N LEU A 86 -12.32 -8.33 -2.63
CA LEU A 86 -12.73 -7.32 -3.59
C LEU A 86 -11.58 -6.38 -3.84
N ILE A 87 -11.27 -6.10 -5.11
CA ILE A 87 -10.19 -5.19 -5.50
C ILE A 87 -10.72 -4.22 -6.54
N ILE A 88 -10.59 -2.94 -6.28
CA ILE A 88 -10.88 -1.86 -7.22
C ILE A 88 -9.55 -1.27 -7.66
N GLY A 89 -9.28 -1.30 -8.96
CA GLY A 89 -8.15 -0.61 -9.58
C GLY A 89 -8.60 0.72 -10.18
N LEU A 90 -8.12 1.83 -9.63
CA LEU A 90 -8.41 3.18 -10.07
C LEU A 90 -7.30 3.70 -10.99
N ALA A 91 -7.68 4.23 -12.15
CA ALA A 91 -6.73 4.82 -13.09
C ALA A 91 -6.18 6.15 -12.56
N THR A 92 -4.85 6.24 -12.47
CA THR A 92 -4.11 7.45 -12.08
C THR A 92 -2.85 7.61 -12.93
N PHE A 93 -2.01 8.58 -12.60
CA PHE A 93 -0.77 8.84 -13.31
C PHE A 93 0.43 8.85 -12.36
N HIS A 94 1.58 8.47 -12.91
CA HIS A 94 2.88 8.47 -12.22
C HIS A 94 3.58 9.84 -12.27
N ASP A 95 2.88 10.88 -12.68
CA ASP A 95 3.35 12.27 -12.73
C ASP A 95 2.18 13.25 -12.62
N ALA A 96 2.50 14.54 -12.46
CA ALA A 96 1.50 15.62 -12.39
C ALA A 96 1.04 16.13 -13.77
N GLU A 97 1.57 15.55 -14.86
CA GLU A 97 1.35 15.97 -16.25
C GLU A 97 0.48 14.96 -17.03
N ASN A 98 -0.47 14.33 -16.35
CA ASN A 98 -1.39 13.34 -16.92
C ASN A 98 -0.67 12.16 -17.60
N GLY A 99 0.43 11.72 -17.02
CA GLY A 99 1.21 10.57 -17.49
C GLY A 99 2.14 10.86 -18.67
N SER A 100 2.32 12.13 -19.05
CA SER A 100 3.15 12.48 -20.21
C SER A 100 4.65 12.25 -19.98
N GLN A 101 5.08 12.19 -18.71
CA GLN A 101 6.49 12.01 -18.35
C GLN A 101 6.80 10.58 -17.91
N ARG A 102 5.97 9.98 -17.04
CA ARG A 102 6.19 8.67 -16.42
C ARG A 102 5.09 7.66 -16.69
N GLY A 103 4.01 8.07 -17.37
CA GLY A 103 2.94 7.18 -17.76
C GLY A 103 1.86 6.99 -16.70
N LYS A 104 1.17 5.86 -16.82
CA LYS A 104 0.01 5.50 -15.99
C LYS A 104 0.45 4.85 -14.69
N ASN A 105 -0.36 5.02 -13.66
CA ASN A 105 -0.33 4.31 -12.40
C ASN A 105 -1.73 3.76 -12.10
N THR A 106 -1.83 2.70 -11.35
CA THR A 106 -3.09 2.17 -10.83
C THR A 106 -3.03 2.18 -9.31
N VAL A 107 -3.97 2.87 -8.71
CA VAL A 107 -4.24 2.79 -7.27
C VAL A 107 -5.14 1.58 -7.03
N TYR A 108 -4.84 0.76 -6.03
CA TYR A 108 -5.65 -0.40 -5.69
C TYR A 108 -6.28 -0.24 -4.31
N LEU A 109 -7.60 -0.29 -4.24
CA LEU A 109 -8.36 -0.49 -3.01
C LEU A 109 -8.70 -1.96 -2.89
N MET A 110 -8.37 -2.58 -1.76
CA MET A 110 -8.60 -4.00 -1.48
C MET A 110 -9.41 -4.14 -0.21
N GLU A 111 -10.53 -4.87 -0.25
CA GLU A 111 -11.28 -5.25 0.93
C GLU A 111 -10.89 -6.68 1.33
N ILE A 112 -10.25 -6.80 2.50
CA ILE A 112 -9.73 -8.07 3.04
C ILE A 112 -10.19 -8.19 4.49
N ASP A 113 -10.94 -9.25 4.80
CA ASP A 113 -11.44 -9.51 6.17
C ASP A 113 -12.14 -8.28 6.79
N GLU A 114 -13.01 -7.60 6.01
CA GLU A 114 -13.79 -6.42 6.41
C GLU A 114 -12.96 -5.15 6.67
N VAL A 115 -11.71 -5.10 6.26
CA VAL A 115 -10.82 -3.93 6.36
C VAL A 115 -10.44 -3.49 4.96
N SER A 116 -10.63 -2.20 4.65
CA SER A 116 -10.27 -1.61 3.38
C SER A 116 -8.84 -1.07 3.41
N LEU A 117 -8.00 -1.56 2.49
CA LEU A 117 -6.61 -1.15 2.33
C LEU A 117 -6.40 -0.55 0.95
N CYS A 118 -5.89 0.66 0.90
CA CYS A 118 -5.56 1.36 -0.34
C CYS A 118 -4.04 1.41 -0.54
N HIS A 119 -3.57 0.93 -1.69
CA HIS A 119 -2.18 0.99 -2.14
C HIS A 119 -2.08 2.01 -3.28
N LEU A 120 -1.37 3.11 -3.08
CA LEU A 120 -1.32 4.21 -4.05
C LEU A 120 -0.34 3.97 -5.22
N GLY A 121 0.45 2.89 -5.18
CA GLY A 121 1.50 2.67 -6.19
C GLY A 121 2.48 3.84 -6.20
N ASP A 122 2.89 4.25 -7.40
CA ASP A 122 3.75 5.41 -7.61
C ASP A 122 2.91 6.64 -8.06
N LEU A 123 1.90 6.96 -7.26
CA LEU A 123 1.05 8.13 -7.52
C LEU A 123 1.88 9.40 -7.64
N GLY A 124 1.70 10.15 -8.73
CA GLY A 124 2.47 11.36 -9.05
C GLY A 124 1.72 12.68 -8.85
N HIS A 125 0.45 12.65 -8.42
CA HIS A 125 -0.41 13.84 -8.30
C HIS A 125 -1.42 13.71 -7.14
N MET A 126 -2.09 14.80 -6.78
CA MET A 126 -3.26 14.74 -5.89
C MET A 126 -4.41 13.99 -6.58
N LEU A 127 -5.13 13.16 -5.83
CA LEU A 127 -6.38 12.57 -6.33
C LEU A 127 -7.43 13.65 -6.53
N THR A 128 -8.25 13.52 -7.57
CA THR A 128 -9.41 14.39 -7.78
C THR A 128 -10.54 14.02 -6.80
N ALA A 129 -11.52 14.91 -6.66
CA ALA A 129 -12.68 14.63 -5.81
C ALA A 129 -13.44 13.37 -6.28
N GLU A 130 -13.58 13.18 -7.59
CA GLU A 130 -14.22 11.99 -8.18
C GLU A 130 -13.41 10.72 -7.88
N GLN A 131 -12.08 10.78 -7.96
CA GLN A 131 -11.22 9.65 -7.62
C GLN A 131 -11.29 9.28 -6.13
N MET A 132 -11.36 10.27 -5.24
CA MET A 132 -11.56 10.04 -3.81
C MET A 132 -12.94 9.48 -3.50
N GLU A 133 -13.98 9.93 -4.19
CA GLU A 133 -15.35 9.39 -4.07
C GLU A 133 -15.41 7.92 -4.55
N GLU A 134 -14.72 7.58 -5.66
CA GLU A 134 -14.63 6.20 -6.17
C GLU A 134 -13.89 5.27 -5.20
N LEU A 135 -12.84 5.75 -4.51
CA LEU A 135 -12.17 4.99 -3.46
C LEU A 135 -13.06 4.79 -2.22
N GLY A 136 -13.92 5.75 -1.91
CA GLY A 136 -14.79 5.67 -0.74
C GLY A 136 -14.01 5.59 0.58
N ASN A 137 -14.43 4.71 1.49
CA ASN A 137 -13.78 4.58 2.80
C ASN A 137 -12.47 3.80 2.71
N VAL A 138 -11.40 4.40 3.20
CA VAL A 138 -10.07 3.79 3.32
C VAL A 138 -9.71 3.62 4.79
N ASP A 139 -9.61 2.39 5.29
CA ASP A 139 -9.17 2.14 6.66
C ASP A 139 -7.64 2.23 6.78
N ILE A 140 -6.90 1.68 5.81
CA ILE A 140 -5.44 1.63 5.78
C ILE A 140 -4.93 2.20 4.46
N LEU A 141 -4.01 3.16 4.55
CA LEU A 141 -3.39 3.81 3.40
C LEU A 141 -1.91 3.47 3.31
N LEU A 142 -1.48 2.86 2.20
CA LEU A 142 -0.07 2.68 1.83
C LEU A 142 0.29 3.79 0.85
N VAL A 143 1.12 4.75 1.28
CA VAL A 143 1.37 6.01 0.56
C VAL A 143 2.84 6.20 0.22
N PRO A 144 3.20 6.51 -1.06
CA PRO A 144 4.57 6.85 -1.42
C PRO A 144 4.92 8.24 -0.87
N VAL A 145 6.11 8.38 -0.26
CA VAL A 145 6.52 9.62 0.40
C VAL A 145 7.91 10.10 -0.01
N GLY A 146 8.61 9.35 -0.86
CA GLY A 146 10.00 9.61 -1.24
C GLY A 146 10.18 10.72 -2.26
N GLY A 147 9.13 11.30 -2.80
CA GLY A 147 9.24 12.34 -3.83
C GLY A 147 10.01 11.87 -5.06
N VAL A 148 10.71 12.79 -5.75
CA VAL A 148 11.55 12.57 -6.94
C VAL A 148 10.76 12.00 -8.13
N SER A 149 10.19 10.82 -7.99
CA SER A 149 9.37 10.16 -9.03
C SER A 149 7.88 10.07 -8.65
N THR A 150 7.54 10.23 -7.38
CA THR A 150 6.17 10.13 -6.84
C THR A 150 5.78 11.43 -6.15
N ILE A 151 4.59 11.47 -5.54
CA ILE A 151 4.26 12.55 -4.62
C ILE A 151 5.28 12.59 -3.47
N GLY A 152 5.63 13.81 -3.03
CA GLY A 152 6.51 14.02 -1.88
C GLY A 152 5.73 14.13 -0.57
N ALA A 153 6.47 14.25 0.53
CA ALA A 153 5.93 14.26 1.89
C ALA A 153 4.76 15.25 2.14
N PRO A 154 4.79 16.53 1.67
CA PRO A 154 3.67 17.46 1.89
C PRO A 154 2.38 17.01 1.20
N VAL A 155 2.48 16.53 -0.05
CA VAL A 155 1.32 16.07 -0.84
C VAL A 155 0.76 14.78 -0.26
N ALA A 156 1.63 13.85 0.15
CA ALA A 156 1.24 12.60 0.80
C ALA A 156 0.49 12.84 2.13
N ALA A 157 0.97 13.81 2.93
CA ALA A 157 0.31 14.17 4.18
C ALA A 157 -1.04 14.84 3.94
N GLU A 158 -1.15 15.69 2.92
CA GLU A 158 -2.42 16.32 2.54
C GLU A 158 -3.44 15.28 2.07
N LEU A 159 -3.00 14.32 1.23
CA LEU A 159 -3.85 13.23 0.78
C LEU A 159 -4.34 12.35 1.95
N ALA A 160 -3.46 12.07 2.92
CA ALA A 160 -3.85 11.35 4.12
C ALA A 160 -4.88 12.13 4.96
N ARG A 161 -4.79 13.47 5.02
CA ARG A 161 -5.81 14.30 5.71
C ARG A 161 -7.16 14.29 4.99
N GLN A 162 -7.17 14.23 3.65
CA GLN A 162 -8.41 14.22 2.86
C GLN A 162 -9.10 12.86 2.84
N LEU A 163 -8.34 11.76 2.81
CA LEU A 163 -8.88 10.40 2.85
C LEU A 163 -9.24 9.93 4.27
N GLU A 164 -8.74 10.59 5.31
CA GLU A 164 -8.97 10.29 6.73
C GLU A 164 -8.84 8.79 7.10
N PRO A 165 -7.80 8.07 6.62
CA PRO A 165 -7.62 6.67 6.96
C PRO A 165 -7.34 6.52 8.46
N LYS A 166 -7.64 5.34 9.02
CA LYS A 166 -7.29 5.02 10.41
C LYS A 166 -5.80 4.73 10.59
N VAL A 167 -5.20 4.15 9.56
CA VAL A 167 -3.79 3.73 9.54
C VAL A 167 -3.12 4.28 8.29
N VAL A 168 -1.96 4.92 8.45
CA VAL A 168 -1.10 5.37 7.34
C VAL A 168 0.24 4.68 7.45
N ILE A 169 0.66 4.04 6.38
CA ILE A 169 1.96 3.36 6.27
C ILE A 169 2.70 3.98 5.08
N PRO A 170 3.78 4.76 5.33
CA PRO A 170 4.59 5.30 4.26
C PRO A 170 5.39 4.20 3.56
N MET A 171 5.60 4.38 2.28
CA MET A 171 6.39 3.50 1.41
C MET A 171 7.19 4.33 0.39
N HIS A 172 8.00 3.67 -0.44
CA HIS A 172 8.73 4.30 -1.54
C HIS A 172 9.56 5.50 -1.06
N TYR A 173 10.35 5.32 0.00
CA TYR A 173 11.26 6.33 0.54
C TYR A 173 12.68 5.77 0.64
N ARG A 174 13.64 6.63 0.89
CA ARG A 174 15.06 6.26 1.01
C ARG A 174 15.29 5.30 2.18
N THR A 175 15.90 4.16 1.89
CA THR A 175 16.38 3.17 2.86
C THR A 175 17.86 2.87 2.59
N GLU A 176 18.51 2.16 3.50
CA GLU A 176 19.90 1.75 3.31
C GLU A 176 20.08 0.74 2.18
N ALA A 177 19.07 -0.09 1.92
CA ALA A 177 19.10 -1.11 0.86
C ALA A 177 18.97 -0.52 -0.55
N LEU A 178 18.21 0.58 -0.69
CA LEU A 178 17.88 1.17 -1.99
C LEU A 178 19.00 2.08 -2.50
N SER A 179 19.47 1.82 -3.71
CA SER A 179 20.51 2.65 -4.35
C SER A 179 19.99 3.94 -5.00
N TRP A 180 18.68 4.13 -5.05
CA TRP A 180 18.04 5.31 -5.66
C TRP A 180 17.99 6.49 -4.71
N GLU A 181 18.12 7.70 -5.26
CA GLU A 181 17.95 8.94 -4.52
C GLU A 181 16.46 9.21 -4.29
N LEU A 182 15.98 8.86 -3.11
CA LEU A 182 14.65 9.21 -2.62
C LEU A 182 14.76 10.07 -1.35
N GLU A 183 13.70 10.79 -1.04
CA GLU A 183 13.61 11.52 0.22
C GLU A 183 13.43 10.56 1.41
N PRO A 184 13.97 10.93 2.59
CA PRO A 184 13.84 10.13 3.80
C PRO A 184 12.42 10.23 4.39
N VAL A 185 11.99 9.19 5.09
CA VAL A 185 10.65 9.11 5.70
C VAL A 185 10.39 10.17 6.76
N GLU A 186 11.43 10.69 7.41
CA GLU A 186 11.36 11.71 8.45
C GLU A 186 10.70 13.00 7.95
N LYS A 187 10.81 13.31 6.65
CA LYS A 187 10.09 14.45 6.07
C LYS A 187 8.58 14.26 6.16
N PHE A 188 8.09 13.06 5.83
CA PHE A 188 6.68 12.73 5.94
C PHE A 188 6.20 12.68 7.39
N LEU A 189 6.96 12.07 8.29
CA LEU A 189 6.63 12.03 9.71
C LEU A 189 6.46 13.45 10.28
N LYS A 190 7.33 14.38 9.89
CA LYS A 190 7.24 15.79 10.29
C LYS A 190 5.95 16.44 9.79
N GLU A 191 5.52 16.19 8.55
CA GLU A 191 4.27 16.71 8.00
C GLU A 191 3.03 16.12 8.72
N MET A 192 3.15 14.89 9.24
CA MET A 192 2.07 14.20 9.96
C MET A 192 2.04 14.49 11.48
N GLY A 193 2.90 15.35 12.00
CA GLY A 193 2.90 15.73 13.41
C GLY A 193 4.22 15.56 14.15
N GLY A 194 5.25 15.02 13.50
CA GLY A 194 6.63 15.11 13.94
C GLY A 194 7.10 14.15 15.03
N GLU A 195 6.36 13.12 15.33
CA GLU A 195 6.74 12.15 16.36
C GLU A 195 7.72 11.09 15.83
N GLN A 196 8.58 10.58 16.73
CA GLN A 196 9.40 9.41 16.44
C GLN A 196 8.52 8.17 16.46
N VAL A 197 8.37 7.54 15.30
CA VAL A 197 7.65 6.27 15.15
C VAL A 197 8.67 5.15 15.11
N THR A 198 8.56 4.18 16.01
CA THR A 198 9.43 2.99 16.01
C THR A 198 8.94 2.00 14.96
N PRO A 199 9.77 1.58 14.00
CA PRO A 199 9.41 0.57 13.03
C PRO A 199 9.03 -0.76 13.67
N GLN A 200 8.09 -1.48 13.06
CA GLN A 200 7.61 -2.78 13.50
C GLN A 200 7.83 -3.80 12.38
N ALA A 201 8.13 -5.04 12.72
CA ALA A 201 8.32 -6.11 11.73
C ALA A 201 7.03 -6.45 10.97
N LYS A 202 5.87 -6.23 11.60
CA LYS A 202 4.54 -6.45 11.02
C LYS A 202 3.47 -5.74 11.83
N LEU A 203 2.34 -5.48 11.18
CA LEU A 203 1.12 -4.95 11.79
C LEU A 203 -0.01 -5.97 11.64
N SER A 204 -0.94 -5.97 12.58
CA SER A 204 -2.13 -6.83 12.52
C SER A 204 -3.37 -6.04 12.89
N PHE A 205 -4.30 -5.95 11.94
CA PHE A 205 -5.56 -5.22 12.11
C PHE A 205 -6.77 -6.10 11.81
N ASN A 206 -7.84 -5.78 12.48
CA ASN A 206 -9.19 -6.22 12.17
C ASN A 206 -10.15 -5.06 12.47
N ARG A 207 -11.41 -5.22 12.12
CA ARG A 207 -12.43 -4.18 12.29
C ARG A 207 -12.54 -3.63 13.72
N SER A 208 -12.20 -4.43 14.75
CA SER A 208 -12.36 -4.05 16.15
C SER A 208 -11.14 -3.36 16.77
N ASN A 209 -9.95 -3.49 16.16
CA ASN A 209 -8.71 -2.93 16.70
C ASN A 209 -8.11 -1.80 15.84
N LEU A 210 -8.80 -1.36 14.80
CA LEU A 210 -8.42 -0.14 14.07
C LEU A 210 -8.42 1.07 15.01
N PRO A 211 -7.45 1.98 14.90
CA PRO A 211 -7.41 3.20 15.69
C PRO A 211 -8.67 4.06 15.47
N LEU A 212 -9.05 4.84 16.50
CA LEU A 212 -10.20 5.76 16.40
C LEU A 212 -9.88 7.02 15.59
N SER A 213 -8.60 7.39 15.51
CA SER A 213 -8.10 8.51 14.71
C SER A 213 -6.92 8.05 13.87
N THR A 214 -6.59 8.82 12.83
CA THR A 214 -5.45 8.54 11.96
C THR A 214 -4.16 8.41 12.75
N GLN A 215 -3.45 7.30 12.55
CA GLN A 215 -2.13 7.02 13.12
C GLN A 215 -1.15 6.58 12.04
N VAL A 216 0.09 7.04 12.14
CA VAL A 216 1.17 6.64 11.26
C VAL A 216 1.94 5.48 11.88
N TYR A 217 2.19 4.44 11.09
CA TYR A 217 2.99 3.28 11.47
C TYR A 217 4.15 3.12 10.49
N LEU A 218 5.32 2.77 11.02
CA LEU A 218 6.46 2.35 10.21
C LEU A 218 6.63 0.85 10.28
N LEU A 219 7.07 0.27 9.16
CA LEU A 219 7.43 -1.15 9.07
C LEU A 219 8.91 -1.29 8.72
N ASP A 220 9.54 -2.33 9.28
CA ASP A 220 10.83 -2.84 8.85
C ASP A 220 10.64 -3.83 7.68
N TYR A 221 11.68 -3.98 6.80
CA TYR A 221 11.72 -4.87 5.63
C TYR A 221 12.73 -6.01 5.77
#